data_bcbbb53f815ca5a99a8fc6d1a6a10c86
#
_entry.id   bcbbb53f815ca5a99a8fc6d1a6a10c86
#
_cell.length_a   1.000
_cell.length_b   1.000
_cell.length_c   1.000
_cell.angle_alpha   90.00
_cell.angle_beta   90.00
_cell.angle_gamma   90.00
#
_symmetry.space_group_name_H-M   'P 1'
#
loop_
_entity.id
_entity.type
_entity.pdbx_description
1 polymer ?
#
loop_
_entity_poly.entity_id
_entity_poly.type
_entity_poly.pdbx_seq_one_letter_code
_entity_poly.pdbx_strand_id
1 'polypeptide(L)'
;MPLLLERFASRDSLKQRRGRAGRVRSGTCYKLISRLTYEKLPEHGEPEIRRCALDQTLLSLLFLGVESGSGNFLSQLLDPPSQKSIDAAIFSLSSLGAVSATDGANGSLVLTPLGMHLAGIPAPPSVGKILVIGTLMGCRSAALAMAAGMSVGRSPFLKVDTFKFNKRKSDDNEESMEEYKQKKVLEARAELFKSVGNSDLAMLAAAYLQWDAIGAGSGQKKKFCESLGLSFIGMRDMKQLVRQLDTAISSSGFFGGKEADSNSKYWTIVRSCIVAALAPSQIVRVERPGQKYAETAEGAVEKAGEAKELKFFTRGDESESSSTSTLNRRYNGIAEERVFMHPSSANFSVGNYSCPWLVYHQLVRTSKAFLRDATECSSYALLLFGGKLDVKASDELIVVDGYARLSANARIGALIGGLRRKVDDLLSNKVADPSLDIAGSTEMKIIVSLLKTDGLGH
;
A
#
# COMPACT_ATOMS: atom_id res chain seq x y z
N MET A 1 0.94 12.51 5.34
CA MET A 1 -0.09 11.46 5.51
C MET A 1 -1.48 12.05 5.41
N PRO A 2 -2.45 11.40 4.78
CA PRO A 2 -3.82 11.88 4.78
C PRO A 2 -4.42 11.77 6.18
N LEU A 3 -4.91 12.87 6.70
CA LEU A 3 -5.59 12.95 7.99
C LEU A 3 -7.08 13.23 7.76
N LEU A 4 -7.95 12.49 8.43
CA LEU A 4 -9.37 12.80 8.47
C LEU A 4 -9.63 13.73 9.67
N LEU A 5 -9.77 15.02 9.38
CA LEU A 5 -10.03 16.03 10.40
C LEU A 5 -11.50 16.47 10.35
N GLU A 6 -12.14 16.52 11.50
CA GLU A 6 -13.45 17.14 11.63
C GLU A 6 -13.29 18.67 11.65
N ARG A 7 -13.87 19.35 10.67
CA ARG A 7 -13.82 20.80 10.53
C ARG A 7 -15.21 21.36 10.16
N PHE A 8 -15.46 22.58 10.56
CA PHE A 8 -16.62 23.31 10.06
C PHE A 8 -16.48 23.59 8.56
N ALA A 9 -17.57 23.43 7.82
CA ALA A 9 -17.63 23.79 6.41
C ALA A 9 -17.59 25.32 6.25
N SER A 10 -16.93 25.81 5.19
CA SER A 10 -16.95 27.23 4.81
C SER A 10 -18.34 27.70 4.34
N ARG A 11 -18.58 29.02 4.34
CA ARG A 11 -19.86 29.59 3.90
C ARG A 11 -20.17 29.29 2.43
N ASP A 12 -19.18 29.32 1.55
CA ASP A 12 -19.31 28.95 0.13
C ASP A 12 -19.71 27.49 -0.03
N SER A 13 -19.09 26.57 0.73
CA SER A 13 -19.47 25.14 0.75
C SER A 13 -20.93 24.94 1.20
N LEU A 14 -21.37 25.66 2.24
CA LEU A 14 -22.75 25.64 2.67
C LEU A 14 -23.70 26.22 1.62
N LYS A 15 -23.27 27.27 0.88
CA LYS A 15 -24.02 27.85 -0.24
C LYS A 15 -24.15 26.86 -1.40
N GLN A 16 -23.08 26.15 -1.75
CA GLN A 16 -23.10 25.09 -2.78
C GLN A 16 -24.03 23.93 -2.39
N ARG A 17 -23.99 23.48 -1.12
CA ARG A 17 -24.92 22.44 -0.62
C ARG A 17 -26.37 22.89 -0.70
N ARG A 18 -26.67 24.15 -0.34
CA ARG A 18 -28.00 24.74 -0.50
C ARG A 18 -28.46 24.70 -1.95
N GLY A 19 -27.60 25.02 -2.92
CA GLY A 19 -27.89 24.99 -4.33
C GLY A 19 -28.26 23.61 -4.88
N ARG A 20 -28.01 22.51 -4.13
CA ARG A 20 -28.47 21.18 -4.52
C ARG A 20 -29.97 20.97 -4.32
N ALA A 21 -30.59 21.66 -3.35
CA ALA A 21 -32.01 21.56 -3.08
C ALA A 21 -32.90 22.22 -4.17
N GLY A 22 -32.35 23.08 -5.01
CA GLY A 22 -33.09 23.83 -6.06
C GLY A 22 -32.81 23.41 -7.51
N ARG A 23 -32.22 22.24 -7.77
CA ARG A 23 -31.78 21.85 -9.12
C ARG A 23 -32.91 21.43 -10.06
N VAL A 24 -33.86 20.65 -9.59
CA VAL A 24 -34.93 20.07 -10.39
C VAL A 24 -36.29 20.66 -10.01
N ARG A 25 -36.48 20.98 -8.76
CA ARG A 25 -37.70 21.60 -8.19
C ARG A 25 -37.31 22.47 -7.02
N SER A 26 -38.21 23.37 -6.61
CA SER A 26 -38.03 24.19 -5.40
C SER A 26 -37.80 23.31 -4.16
N GLY A 27 -36.86 23.65 -3.32
CA GLY A 27 -36.52 22.93 -2.13
C GLY A 27 -36.07 23.85 -0.99
N THR A 28 -36.18 23.37 0.26
CA THR A 28 -35.75 24.08 1.43
C THR A 28 -34.50 23.44 2.02
N CYS A 29 -33.55 24.28 2.43
CA CYS A 29 -32.30 23.83 3.05
C CYS A 29 -32.22 24.34 4.49
N TYR A 30 -32.17 23.42 5.44
CA TYR A 30 -32.02 23.75 6.87
C TYR A 30 -30.54 23.61 7.26
N LYS A 31 -29.98 24.65 7.89
CA LYS A 31 -28.62 24.62 8.44
C LYS A 31 -28.72 24.31 9.93
N LEU A 32 -28.17 23.20 10.38
CA LEU A 32 -28.16 22.75 11.78
C LEU A 32 -27.03 23.41 12.59
N ILE A 33 -26.84 24.72 12.41
CA ILE A 33 -25.87 25.54 13.15
C ILE A 33 -26.49 26.84 13.53
N SER A 34 -26.03 27.46 14.63
CA SER A 34 -26.50 28.76 15.07
C SER A 34 -26.09 29.87 14.09
N ARG A 35 -26.84 30.99 14.09
CA ARG A 35 -26.49 32.17 13.30
C ARG A 35 -25.11 32.71 13.65
N LEU A 36 -24.80 32.78 14.95
CA LEU A 36 -23.47 33.19 15.43
C LEU A 36 -22.36 32.29 14.95
N THR A 37 -22.56 30.97 14.93
CA THR A 37 -21.61 30.03 14.36
C THR A 37 -21.43 30.26 12.88
N TYR A 38 -22.52 30.44 12.13
CA TYR A 38 -22.47 30.71 10.68
C TYR A 38 -21.70 32.00 10.37
N GLU A 39 -21.86 33.05 11.13
CA GLU A 39 -21.16 34.31 10.94
C GLU A 39 -19.64 34.24 11.20
N LYS A 40 -19.23 33.31 12.06
CA LYS A 40 -17.82 33.02 12.36
C LYS A 40 -17.15 32.08 11.36
N LEU A 41 -17.90 31.41 10.47
CA LEU A 41 -17.33 30.50 9.48
C LEU A 41 -16.49 31.29 8.45
N PRO A 42 -15.36 30.71 8.01
CA PRO A 42 -14.58 31.29 6.91
C PRO A 42 -15.45 31.39 5.66
N GLU A 43 -15.24 32.40 4.85
CA GLU A 43 -16.00 32.61 3.63
C GLU A 43 -15.70 31.51 2.60
N HIS A 44 -14.43 31.22 2.41
CA HIS A 44 -13.93 30.19 1.49
C HIS A 44 -13.25 29.06 2.22
N GLY A 45 -13.27 27.87 1.60
CA GLY A 45 -12.49 26.72 2.04
C GLY A 45 -11.00 26.90 1.76
N GLU A 46 -10.17 26.20 2.51
CA GLU A 46 -8.74 26.14 2.23
C GLU A 46 -8.50 25.54 0.83
N PRO A 47 -7.64 26.14 -0.03
CA PRO A 47 -7.34 25.66 -1.37
C PRO A 47 -6.91 24.19 -1.37
N GLU A 48 -7.31 23.45 -2.41
CA GLU A 48 -7.06 22.01 -2.49
C GLU A 48 -5.57 21.69 -2.50
N ILE A 49 -4.75 22.50 -3.17
CA ILE A 49 -3.30 22.31 -3.23
C ILE A 49 -2.59 22.35 -1.86
N ARG A 50 -3.19 23.01 -0.87
CA ARG A 50 -2.68 23.04 0.50
C ARG A 50 -3.11 21.85 1.34
N ARG A 51 -4.09 21.07 0.86
CA ARG A 51 -4.70 19.94 1.58
C ARG A 51 -4.35 18.57 1.02
N CYS A 52 -3.99 18.52 -0.27
CA CYS A 52 -3.69 17.28 -0.97
C CYS A 52 -2.20 16.94 -0.93
N ALA A 53 -1.88 15.66 -1.07
CA ALA A 53 -0.51 15.21 -1.31
C ALA A 53 -0.04 15.75 -2.68
N LEU A 54 1.19 16.26 -2.72
CA LEU A 54 1.74 16.91 -3.92
C LEU A 54 2.52 15.95 -4.82
N ASP A 55 2.63 14.67 -4.46
CA ASP A 55 3.43 13.68 -5.19
C ASP A 55 3.09 13.64 -6.68
N GLN A 56 1.80 13.49 -7.02
CA GLN A 56 1.37 13.43 -8.42
C GLN A 56 1.56 14.77 -9.13
N THR A 57 1.29 15.88 -8.45
CA THR A 57 1.45 17.22 -9.01
C THR A 57 2.92 17.49 -9.33
N LEU A 58 3.82 17.20 -8.40
CA LEU A 58 5.27 17.39 -8.59
C LEU A 58 5.80 16.50 -9.71
N LEU A 59 5.36 15.23 -9.76
CA LEU A 59 5.73 14.28 -10.79
C LEU A 59 5.30 14.78 -12.19
N SER A 60 4.08 15.32 -12.31
CA SER A 60 3.55 15.89 -13.55
C SER A 60 4.31 17.16 -13.98
N LEU A 61 4.67 18.03 -13.04
CA LEU A 61 5.46 19.24 -13.34
C LEU A 61 6.87 18.90 -13.85
N LEU A 62 7.52 17.91 -13.23
CA LEU A 62 8.81 17.42 -13.69
C LEU A 62 8.72 16.80 -15.09
N PHE A 63 7.65 16.06 -15.38
CA PHE A 63 7.42 15.45 -16.70
C PHE A 63 7.19 16.49 -17.78
N LEU A 64 6.53 17.61 -17.46
CA LEU A 64 6.31 18.74 -18.38
C LEU A 64 7.57 19.60 -18.58
N GLY A 65 8.69 19.25 -17.94
CA GLY A 65 9.94 20.03 -18.06
C GLY A 65 9.87 21.39 -17.36
N VAL A 66 8.88 21.61 -16.49
CA VAL A 66 8.85 22.80 -15.65
C VAL A 66 10.03 22.66 -14.67
N GLU A 67 11.00 23.58 -14.76
CA GLU A 67 12.17 23.61 -13.88
C GLU A 67 11.70 23.71 -12.43
N SER A 68 11.63 22.58 -11.79
CA SER A 68 11.33 22.46 -10.37
C SER A 68 12.63 22.32 -9.59
N GLY A 69 13.58 23.19 -9.89
CA GLY A 69 14.64 23.45 -8.96
C GLY A 69 13.97 23.85 -7.65
N SER A 70 13.88 22.93 -6.69
CA SER A 70 13.50 23.20 -5.30
C SER A 70 12.17 23.94 -5.06
N GLY A 71 11.12 23.61 -5.79
CA GLY A 71 9.77 24.15 -5.52
C GLY A 71 9.55 25.60 -5.96
N ASN A 72 10.39 26.18 -6.78
CA ASN A 72 10.30 27.59 -7.19
C ASN A 72 9.00 27.89 -7.97
N PHE A 73 8.54 26.97 -8.84
CA PHE A 73 7.26 27.12 -9.53
C PHE A 73 6.06 27.06 -8.57
N LEU A 74 6.06 26.13 -7.64
CA LEU A 74 4.97 25.96 -6.67
C LEU A 74 4.85 27.16 -5.71
N SER A 75 5.96 27.87 -5.44
CA SER A 75 5.95 29.08 -4.62
C SER A 75 5.35 30.31 -5.33
N GLN A 76 5.27 30.29 -6.65
CA GLN A 76 4.72 31.38 -7.48
C GLN A 76 3.20 31.25 -7.72
N LEU A 77 2.57 30.17 -7.25
CA LEU A 77 1.12 29.97 -7.35
C LEU A 77 0.36 31.02 -6.52
N LEU A 78 -0.90 31.30 -6.89
CA LEU A 78 -1.77 32.18 -6.12
C LEU A 78 -1.92 31.76 -4.66
N ASP A 79 -2.02 30.46 -4.44
CA ASP A 79 -2.12 29.82 -3.12
C ASP A 79 -0.99 28.79 -2.98
N PRO A 80 0.23 29.18 -2.67
CA PRO A 80 1.36 28.26 -2.64
C PRO A 80 1.18 27.22 -1.51
N PRO A 81 1.56 25.95 -1.75
CA PRO A 81 1.62 24.94 -0.71
C PRO A 81 2.74 25.27 0.29
N SER A 82 2.69 24.63 1.49
CA SER A 82 3.75 24.80 2.47
C SER A 82 5.05 24.12 2.00
N GLN A 83 6.20 24.69 2.37
CA GLN A 83 7.51 24.07 2.09
C GLN A 83 7.58 22.64 2.65
N LYS A 84 7.05 22.40 3.84
CA LYS A 84 6.96 21.05 4.44
C LYS A 84 6.21 20.05 3.54
N SER A 85 5.15 20.49 2.87
CA SER A 85 4.39 19.62 1.94
C SER A 85 5.17 19.31 0.68
N ILE A 86 5.95 20.28 0.18
CA ILE A 86 6.84 20.10 -0.97
C ILE A 86 7.96 19.13 -0.61
N ASP A 87 8.64 19.34 0.51
CA ASP A 87 9.73 18.48 0.99
C ASP A 87 9.25 17.04 1.24
N ALA A 88 8.05 16.88 1.79
CA ALA A 88 7.43 15.57 1.99
C ALA A 88 7.15 14.86 0.66
N ALA A 89 6.68 15.58 -0.36
CA ALA A 89 6.45 15.00 -1.70
C ALA A 89 7.78 14.62 -2.38
N ILE A 90 8.81 15.45 -2.28
CA ILE A 90 10.16 15.15 -2.78
C ILE A 90 10.70 13.88 -2.10
N PHE A 91 10.61 13.81 -0.77
CA PHE A 91 11.05 12.64 -0.02
C PHE A 91 10.27 11.38 -0.42
N SER A 92 8.95 11.48 -0.56
CA SER A 92 8.08 10.37 -1.01
C SER A 92 8.48 9.87 -2.38
N LEU A 93 8.64 10.75 -3.36
CA LEU A 93 9.02 10.41 -4.74
C LEU A 93 10.45 9.86 -4.83
N SER A 94 11.39 10.41 -4.05
CA SER A 94 12.77 9.90 -3.96
C SER A 94 12.82 8.50 -3.35
N SER A 95 12.07 8.29 -2.26
CA SER A 95 11.94 6.97 -1.62
C SER A 95 11.31 5.93 -2.54
N LEU A 96 10.36 6.38 -3.39
CA LEU A 96 9.74 5.52 -4.40
C LEU A 96 10.69 5.20 -5.56
N GLY A 97 11.77 5.96 -5.72
CA GLY A 97 12.71 5.87 -6.82
C GLY A 97 12.21 6.55 -8.10
N ALA A 98 11.23 7.46 -8.00
CA ALA A 98 10.67 8.18 -9.15
C ALA A 98 11.47 9.42 -9.53
N VAL A 99 12.19 10.01 -8.58
CA VAL A 99 13.05 11.16 -8.79
C VAL A 99 14.43 10.95 -8.18
N SER A 100 15.43 11.60 -8.72
CA SER A 100 16.78 11.67 -8.17
C SER A 100 17.27 13.12 -8.19
N ALA A 101 18.16 13.46 -7.25
CA ALA A 101 18.86 14.74 -7.30
C ALA A 101 20.04 14.65 -8.28
N THR A 102 20.27 15.67 -9.08
CA THR A 102 21.49 15.76 -9.90
C THR A 102 22.68 16.13 -9.03
N ASP A 103 23.83 15.54 -9.34
CA ASP A 103 25.12 15.92 -8.74
C ASP A 103 25.52 17.30 -9.26
N GLY A 104 25.16 18.37 -8.54
CA GLY A 104 25.52 19.73 -8.89
C GLY A 104 25.16 20.73 -7.78
N ALA A 105 25.82 21.90 -7.78
CA ALA A 105 25.65 22.94 -6.75
C ALA A 105 24.19 23.43 -6.56
N ASN A 106 23.29 23.16 -7.51
CA ASN A 106 21.88 23.54 -7.46
C ASN A 106 20.91 22.39 -7.24
N GLY A 107 21.39 21.13 -7.10
CA GLY A 107 20.59 19.97 -6.71
C GLY A 107 19.21 19.87 -7.42
N SER A 108 19.15 20.02 -8.76
CA SER A 108 17.87 19.96 -9.48
C SER A 108 17.33 18.55 -9.43
N LEU A 109 16.01 18.43 -9.22
CA LEU A 109 15.29 17.15 -9.27
C LEU A 109 15.07 16.72 -10.71
N VAL A 110 15.40 15.47 -11.02
CA VAL A 110 15.15 14.88 -12.33
C VAL A 110 14.34 13.59 -12.18
N LEU A 111 13.54 13.30 -13.21
CA LEU A 111 12.81 12.05 -13.27
C LEU A 111 13.77 10.89 -13.55
N THR A 112 13.62 9.81 -12.81
CA THR A 112 14.23 8.53 -13.16
C THR A 112 13.45 7.87 -14.32
N PRO A 113 13.97 6.79 -14.95
CA PRO A 113 13.19 6.02 -15.91
C PRO A 113 11.86 5.50 -15.34
N LEU A 114 11.86 5.06 -14.09
CA LEU A 114 10.62 4.72 -13.39
C LEU A 114 9.68 5.92 -13.26
N GLY A 115 10.22 7.08 -12.86
CA GLY A 115 9.44 8.32 -12.73
C GLY A 115 8.78 8.76 -14.03
N MET A 116 9.47 8.62 -15.16
CA MET A 116 8.93 8.88 -16.50
C MET A 116 7.68 8.02 -16.78
N HIS A 117 7.76 6.72 -16.50
CA HIS A 117 6.61 5.82 -16.66
C HIS A 117 5.47 6.16 -15.69
N LEU A 118 5.78 6.48 -14.44
CA LEU A 118 4.76 6.82 -13.43
C LEU A 118 4.04 8.13 -13.77
N ALA A 119 4.73 9.10 -14.33
CA ALA A 119 4.13 10.38 -14.75
C ALA A 119 3.04 10.20 -15.82
N GLY A 120 3.17 9.19 -16.67
CA GLY A 120 2.18 8.85 -17.70
C GLY A 120 0.94 8.08 -17.17
N ILE A 121 0.94 7.65 -15.90
CA ILE A 121 -0.18 6.90 -15.32
C ILE A 121 -1.00 7.83 -14.42
N PRO A 122 -2.30 8.09 -14.72
CA PRO A 122 -3.16 8.97 -13.92
C PRO A 122 -3.64 8.28 -12.63
N ALA A 123 -2.69 7.93 -11.77
CA ALA A 123 -2.91 7.29 -10.48
C ALA A 123 -1.82 7.73 -9.48
N PRO A 124 -2.05 7.61 -8.16
CA PRO A 124 -1.00 7.88 -7.18
C PRO A 124 0.29 7.10 -7.52
N PRO A 125 1.49 7.68 -7.31
CA PRO A 125 2.75 7.07 -7.74
C PRO A 125 2.98 5.65 -7.21
N SER A 126 2.58 5.34 -5.97
CA SER A 126 2.65 3.99 -5.41
C SER A 126 1.75 2.99 -6.15
N VAL A 127 0.55 3.42 -6.54
CA VAL A 127 -0.38 2.61 -7.36
C VAL A 127 0.20 2.39 -8.75
N GLY A 128 0.74 3.44 -9.37
CA GLY A 128 1.45 3.34 -10.64
C GLY A 128 2.63 2.35 -10.58
N LYS A 129 3.40 2.38 -9.50
CA LYS A 129 4.54 1.48 -9.31
C LYS A 129 4.12 0.01 -9.21
N ILE A 130 3.01 -0.31 -8.51
CA ILE A 130 2.45 -1.68 -8.53
C ILE A 130 2.15 -2.15 -9.95
N LEU A 131 1.55 -1.28 -10.77
CA LEU A 131 1.20 -1.62 -12.16
C LEU A 131 2.44 -1.86 -13.02
N VAL A 132 3.43 -0.98 -12.95
CA VAL A 132 4.69 -1.13 -13.70
C VAL A 132 5.41 -2.40 -13.29
N ILE A 133 5.71 -2.55 -11.99
CA ILE A 133 6.47 -3.71 -11.49
C ILE A 133 5.69 -5.01 -11.68
N GLY A 134 4.36 -5.00 -11.44
CA GLY A 134 3.52 -6.18 -11.64
C GLY A 134 3.48 -6.64 -13.09
N THR A 135 3.47 -5.71 -14.05
CA THR A 135 3.55 -6.06 -15.48
C THR A 135 4.92 -6.61 -15.84
N LEU A 136 6.02 -6.02 -15.32
CA LEU A 136 7.38 -6.53 -15.52
C LEU A 136 7.57 -7.94 -14.97
N MET A 137 6.91 -8.26 -13.85
CA MET A 137 6.99 -9.58 -13.22
C MET A 137 6.00 -10.61 -13.78
N GLY A 138 5.24 -10.27 -14.81
CA GLY A 138 4.22 -11.16 -15.36
C GLY A 138 3.03 -11.40 -14.42
N CYS A 139 2.65 -10.38 -13.63
CA CYS A 139 1.54 -10.41 -12.66
C CYS A 139 0.51 -9.31 -12.96
N ARG A 140 0.28 -8.98 -14.23
CA ARG A 140 -0.54 -7.82 -14.64
C ARG A 140 -1.94 -7.84 -14.05
N SER A 141 -2.69 -8.94 -14.18
CA SER A 141 -4.07 -9.03 -13.68
C SER A 141 -4.13 -8.87 -12.17
N ALA A 142 -3.20 -9.49 -11.43
CA ALA A 142 -3.11 -9.33 -9.98
C ALA A 142 -2.71 -7.89 -9.60
N ALA A 143 -1.75 -7.27 -10.31
CA ALA A 143 -1.33 -5.89 -10.09
C ALA A 143 -2.48 -4.90 -10.34
N LEU A 144 -3.26 -5.07 -11.39
CA LEU A 144 -4.45 -4.27 -11.69
C LEU A 144 -5.50 -4.39 -10.57
N ALA A 145 -5.74 -5.61 -10.08
CA ALA A 145 -6.67 -5.85 -8.98
C ALA A 145 -6.18 -5.19 -7.67
N MET A 146 -4.88 -5.29 -7.34
CA MET A 146 -4.30 -4.62 -6.17
C MET A 146 -4.35 -3.10 -6.29
N ALA A 147 -3.95 -2.56 -7.43
CA ALA A 147 -3.99 -1.13 -7.70
C ALA A 147 -5.41 -0.55 -7.61
N ALA A 148 -6.40 -1.27 -8.15
CA ALA A 148 -7.81 -0.91 -8.00
C ALA A 148 -8.23 -0.96 -6.53
N GLY A 149 -7.82 -2.00 -5.78
CA GLY A 149 -8.08 -2.15 -4.36
C GLY A 149 -7.53 -1.00 -3.51
N MET A 150 -6.31 -0.52 -3.83
CA MET A 150 -5.71 0.65 -3.18
C MET A 150 -6.42 1.97 -3.51
N SER A 151 -7.07 2.04 -4.69
CA SER A 151 -7.77 3.24 -5.16
C SER A 151 -9.23 3.31 -4.72
N VAL A 152 -9.81 2.20 -4.25
CA VAL A 152 -11.20 2.16 -3.75
C VAL A 152 -11.27 2.81 -2.36
N GLY A 153 -12.17 3.79 -2.19
CA GLY A 153 -12.33 4.49 -0.93
C GLY A 153 -12.86 3.64 0.23
N ARG A 154 -13.45 2.47 -0.07
CA ARG A 154 -13.94 1.49 0.93
C ARG A 154 -13.62 0.09 0.46
N SER A 155 -13.07 -0.73 1.35
CA SER A 155 -12.84 -2.14 1.07
C SER A 155 -14.16 -2.83 0.64
N PRO A 156 -14.15 -3.64 -0.41
CA PRO A 156 -15.29 -4.47 -0.79
C PRO A 156 -15.68 -5.51 0.27
N PHE A 157 -14.79 -5.88 1.17
CA PHE A 157 -15.10 -6.77 2.30
C PHE A 157 -16.03 -6.07 3.28
N LEU A 158 -17.22 -6.64 3.48
CA LEU A 158 -18.21 -6.16 4.45
C LEU A 158 -17.75 -6.45 5.87
N LYS A 159 -18.10 -5.58 6.82
CA LYS A 159 -17.81 -5.83 8.23
C LYS A 159 -18.60 -7.06 8.70
N VAL A 160 -17.91 -7.98 9.35
CA VAL A 160 -18.51 -9.11 10.06
C VAL A 160 -18.30 -8.88 11.54
N ASP A 161 -19.37 -8.92 12.33
CA ASP A 161 -19.33 -8.66 13.77
C ASP A 161 -18.70 -9.84 14.53
N THR A 162 -17.37 -9.85 14.62
CA THR A 162 -16.62 -10.87 15.36
C THR A 162 -16.80 -10.79 16.88
N PHE A 163 -17.23 -9.63 17.41
CA PHE A 163 -17.40 -9.42 18.85
C PHE A 163 -18.58 -10.20 19.44
N LYS A 164 -19.61 -10.51 18.67
CA LYS A 164 -20.76 -11.29 19.12
C LYS A 164 -20.41 -12.76 19.39
N PHE A 165 -19.45 -13.31 18.62
CA PHE A 165 -19.03 -14.71 18.74
C PHE A 165 -18.22 -15.01 20.02
N ASN A 166 -17.42 -14.08 20.49
CA ASN A 166 -16.58 -14.29 21.67
C ASN A 166 -17.32 -14.16 23.01
N LYS A 167 -18.50 -13.50 23.01
CA LYS A 167 -19.30 -13.32 24.24
C LYS A 167 -20.23 -14.49 24.57
N ARG A 168 -20.59 -15.31 23.58
CA ARG A 168 -21.59 -16.39 23.74
C ARG A 168 -21.03 -17.79 23.93
N LYS A 169 -19.71 -17.93 24.08
CA LYS A 169 -19.10 -19.24 24.43
C LYS A 169 -19.47 -19.78 25.81
N SER A 170 -20.30 -19.09 26.58
CA SER A 170 -20.68 -19.45 27.95
C SER A 170 -22.14 -19.84 28.11
N ASP A 171 -23.00 -19.75 27.12
CA ASP A 171 -24.40 -20.15 27.26
C ASP A 171 -24.81 -21.09 26.11
N ASP A 172 -25.33 -22.26 26.50
CA ASP A 172 -25.91 -23.31 25.64
C ASP A 172 -27.18 -22.78 24.91
N ASN A 173 -27.03 -22.01 23.83
CA ASN A 173 -28.13 -21.64 22.97
C ASN A 173 -27.80 -21.96 21.51
N GLU A 174 -28.78 -22.55 20.81
CA GLU A 174 -28.75 -22.90 19.39
C GLU A 174 -28.17 -21.78 18.53
N GLU A 175 -27.14 -22.10 17.72
CA GLU A 175 -26.47 -21.19 16.79
C GLU A 175 -27.51 -20.68 15.81
N SER A 176 -27.76 -19.36 15.78
CA SER A 176 -28.74 -18.81 14.82
C SER A 176 -28.25 -19.00 13.39
N MET A 177 -29.19 -19.17 12.43
CA MET A 177 -28.86 -19.34 11.00
C MET A 177 -27.97 -18.21 10.48
N GLU A 178 -28.04 -17.03 11.08
CA GLU A 178 -27.26 -15.86 10.72
C GLU A 178 -25.82 -15.95 11.27
N GLU A 179 -25.65 -16.46 12.47
CA GLU A 179 -24.34 -16.73 13.08
C GLU A 179 -23.59 -17.82 12.32
N TYR A 180 -24.27 -18.90 11.95
CA TYR A 180 -23.70 -19.96 11.09
C TYR A 180 -23.21 -19.42 9.74
N LYS A 181 -23.99 -18.56 9.06
CA LYS A 181 -23.57 -17.92 7.80
C LYS A 181 -22.35 -17.03 7.99
N GLN A 182 -22.32 -16.22 9.04
CA GLN A 182 -21.19 -15.35 9.35
C GLN A 182 -19.91 -16.15 9.66
N LYS A 183 -20.02 -17.25 10.38
CA LYS A 183 -18.89 -18.14 10.68
C LYS A 183 -18.32 -18.74 9.40
N LYS A 184 -19.17 -19.23 8.48
CA LYS A 184 -18.72 -19.72 7.16
C LYS A 184 -18.01 -18.66 6.35
N VAL A 185 -18.48 -17.42 6.37
CA VAL A 185 -17.81 -16.30 5.70
C VAL A 185 -16.43 -16.05 6.31
N LEU A 186 -16.29 -16.10 7.63
CA LEU A 186 -14.99 -15.92 8.31
C LEU A 186 -14.03 -17.07 7.99
N GLU A 187 -14.51 -18.30 7.96
CA GLU A 187 -13.72 -19.50 7.59
C GLU A 187 -13.22 -19.38 6.13
N ALA A 188 -14.11 -19.04 5.19
CA ALA A 188 -13.75 -18.86 3.79
C ALA A 188 -12.73 -17.72 3.58
N ARG A 189 -12.87 -16.61 4.33
CA ARG A 189 -11.89 -15.52 4.32
C ARG A 189 -10.54 -15.96 4.88
N ALA A 190 -10.54 -16.70 5.98
CA ALA A 190 -9.29 -17.20 6.60
C ALA A 190 -8.56 -18.16 5.65
N GLU A 191 -9.27 -19.03 4.97
CA GLU A 191 -8.72 -19.93 3.96
C GLU A 191 -8.12 -19.16 2.78
N LEU A 192 -8.86 -18.19 2.23
CA LEU A 192 -8.37 -17.33 1.16
C LEU A 192 -7.13 -16.55 1.59
N PHE A 193 -7.14 -15.97 2.79
CA PHE A 193 -6.01 -15.22 3.35
C PHE A 193 -4.77 -16.11 3.50
N LYS A 194 -4.94 -17.31 4.03
CA LYS A 194 -3.87 -18.31 4.15
C LYS A 194 -3.27 -18.68 2.78
N SER A 195 -4.11 -18.82 1.75
CA SER A 195 -3.66 -19.20 0.40
C SER A 195 -2.78 -18.14 -0.27
N VAL A 196 -2.93 -16.87 0.08
CA VAL A 196 -2.14 -15.75 -0.49
C VAL A 196 -0.96 -15.32 0.39
N GLY A 197 -0.86 -15.81 1.62
CA GLY A 197 0.26 -15.58 2.54
C GLY A 197 0.27 -14.17 3.15
N ASN A 198 -0.44 -13.97 4.26
CA ASN A 198 -0.39 -12.79 5.14
C ASN A 198 -0.42 -11.41 4.44
N SER A 199 -1.35 -11.24 3.47
CA SER A 199 -1.49 -9.99 2.72
C SER A 199 -2.95 -9.63 2.49
N ASP A 200 -3.39 -8.49 3.01
CA ASP A 200 -4.75 -7.97 2.81
C ASP A 200 -5.00 -7.62 1.33
N LEU A 201 -4.03 -6.97 0.66
CA LEU A 201 -4.16 -6.57 -0.74
C LEU A 201 -4.14 -7.78 -1.69
N ALA A 202 -3.28 -8.77 -1.42
CA ALA A 202 -3.27 -10.00 -2.20
C ALA A 202 -4.56 -10.81 -2.00
N MET A 203 -5.13 -10.84 -0.79
CA MET A 203 -6.43 -11.44 -0.52
C MET A 203 -7.55 -10.77 -1.33
N LEU A 204 -7.56 -9.45 -1.39
CA LEU A 204 -8.54 -8.70 -2.19
C LEU A 204 -8.36 -8.98 -3.68
N ALA A 205 -7.11 -9.01 -4.18
CA ALA A 205 -6.81 -9.34 -5.57
C ALA A 205 -7.27 -10.77 -5.91
N ALA A 206 -7.00 -11.76 -5.03
CA ALA A 206 -7.45 -13.13 -5.21
C ALA A 206 -8.97 -13.25 -5.28
N ALA A 207 -9.67 -12.58 -4.36
CA ALA A 207 -11.14 -12.52 -4.37
C ALA A 207 -11.68 -11.91 -5.67
N TYR A 208 -11.05 -10.81 -6.14
CA TYR A 208 -11.44 -10.17 -7.39
C TYR A 208 -11.20 -11.05 -8.61
N LEU A 209 -10.04 -11.66 -8.73
CA LEU A 209 -9.70 -12.53 -9.87
C LEU A 209 -10.63 -13.75 -9.95
N GLN A 210 -10.94 -14.37 -8.81
CA GLN A 210 -11.91 -15.47 -8.73
C GLN A 210 -13.33 -14.99 -9.13
N TRP A 211 -13.77 -13.85 -8.63
CA TRP A 211 -15.06 -13.27 -8.97
C TRP A 211 -15.15 -12.87 -10.44
N ASP A 212 -14.09 -12.32 -11.03
CA ASP A 212 -14.09 -11.89 -12.43
C ASP A 212 -14.06 -13.08 -13.39
N ALA A 213 -13.42 -14.17 -13.02
CA ALA A 213 -13.39 -15.44 -13.77
C ALA A 213 -14.77 -16.13 -13.85
N ILE A 214 -15.72 -15.80 -12.93
CA ILE A 214 -17.10 -16.29 -13.03
C ILE A 214 -17.74 -15.64 -14.26
N GLY A 215 -18.29 -16.47 -15.15
CA GLY A 215 -18.96 -16.01 -16.38
C GLY A 215 -20.06 -14.96 -16.16
N ALA A 216 -20.72 -14.53 -17.23
CA ALA A 216 -21.66 -13.40 -17.24
C ALA A 216 -22.90 -13.53 -16.34
N GLY A 217 -23.13 -14.69 -15.70
CA GLY A 217 -24.26 -14.94 -14.82
C GLY A 217 -24.21 -14.11 -13.52
N SER A 218 -25.06 -13.06 -13.42
CA SER A 218 -25.13 -12.20 -12.23
C SER A 218 -25.46 -12.96 -10.94
N GLY A 219 -26.19 -14.06 -11.02
CA GLY A 219 -26.59 -14.89 -9.87
C GLY A 219 -25.41 -15.62 -9.23
N GLN A 220 -24.49 -16.20 -10.02
CA GLN A 220 -23.31 -16.88 -9.50
C GLN A 220 -22.33 -15.88 -8.86
N LYS A 221 -22.13 -14.71 -9.49
CA LYS A 221 -21.32 -13.63 -8.93
C LYS A 221 -21.86 -13.11 -7.60
N LYS A 222 -23.18 -13.01 -7.44
CA LYS A 222 -23.80 -12.63 -6.16
C LYS A 222 -23.57 -13.70 -5.09
N LYS A 223 -23.79 -14.98 -5.40
CA LYS A 223 -23.51 -16.09 -4.48
C LYS A 223 -22.06 -16.13 -4.02
N PHE A 224 -21.11 -15.88 -4.93
CA PHE A 224 -19.69 -15.74 -4.59
C PHE A 224 -19.44 -14.55 -3.64
N CYS A 225 -20.07 -13.41 -3.89
CA CYS A 225 -19.97 -12.27 -2.97
C CYS A 225 -20.54 -12.61 -1.58
N GLU A 226 -21.65 -13.32 -1.52
CA GLU A 226 -22.28 -13.77 -0.26
C GLU A 226 -21.37 -14.74 0.50
N SER A 227 -20.73 -15.69 -0.18
CA SER A 227 -19.84 -16.68 0.48
C SER A 227 -18.59 -16.07 1.11
N LEU A 228 -18.08 -14.96 0.58
CA LEU A 228 -16.94 -14.23 1.12
C LEU A 228 -17.32 -12.94 1.85
N GLY A 229 -18.62 -12.64 1.97
CA GLY A 229 -19.10 -11.39 2.56
C GLY A 229 -18.60 -10.15 1.82
N LEU A 230 -18.61 -10.16 0.49
CA LEU A 230 -18.20 -9.07 -0.38
C LEU A 230 -19.41 -8.21 -0.81
N SER A 231 -19.18 -6.91 -0.97
CA SER A 231 -20.13 -6.00 -1.59
C SER A 231 -20.15 -6.23 -3.12
N PHE A 232 -21.28 -6.66 -3.66
CA PHE A 232 -21.43 -6.84 -5.10
C PHE A 232 -21.24 -5.52 -5.88
N ILE A 233 -21.73 -4.41 -5.32
CA ILE A 233 -21.53 -3.06 -5.89
C ILE A 233 -20.04 -2.72 -5.85
N GLY A 234 -19.38 -2.90 -4.70
CA GLY A 234 -17.94 -2.65 -4.57
C GLY A 234 -17.07 -3.45 -5.55
N MET A 235 -17.45 -4.71 -5.83
CA MET A 235 -16.75 -5.53 -6.83
C MET A 235 -16.96 -5.02 -8.26
N ARG A 236 -18.14 -4.46 -8.57
CA ARG A 236 -18.40 -3.82 -9.88
C ARG A 236 -17.62 -2.52 -10.04
N ASP A 237 -17.55 -1.69 -8.99
CA ASP A 237 -16.78 -0.46 -9.00
C ASP A 237 -15.29 -0.77 -9.17
N MET A 238 -14.79 -1.79 -8.48
CA MET A 238 -13.43 -2.29 -8.63
C MET A 238 -13.16 -2.76 -10.07
N LYS A 239 -14.11 -3.46 -10.72
CA LYS A 239 -13.97 -3.85 -12.13
C LYS A 239 -13.86 -2.66 -13.08
N GLN A 240 -14.59 -1.59 -12.80
CA GLN A 240 -14.48 -0.36 -13.59
C GLN A 240 -13.11 0.30 -13.43
N LEU A 241 -12.59 0.36 -12.20
CA LEU A 241 -11.25 0.87 -11.92
C LEU A 241 -10.16 0.03 -12.59
N VAL A 242 -10.27 -1.30 -12.53
CA VAL A 242 -9.34 -2.22 -13.21
C VAL A 242 -9.28 -1.90 -14.70
N ARG A 243 -10.41 -1.69 -15.37
CA ARG A 243 -10.44 -1.34 -16.80
C ARG A 243 -9.80 0.03 -17.08
N GLN A 244 -10.05 1.01 -16.23
CA GLN A 244 -9.44 2.35 -16.37
C GLN A 244 -7.92 2.28 -16.21
N LEU A 245 -7.43 1.56 -15.19
CA LEU A 245 -6.01 1.38 -14.95
C LEU A 245 -5.34 0.55 -16.04
N ASP A 246 -6.02 -0.46 -16.59
CA ASP A 246 -5.52 -1.27 -17.69
C ASP A 246 -5.34 -0.45 -18.98
N THR A 247 -6.30 0.45 -19.27
CA THR A 247 -6.18 1.40 -20.36
C THR A 247 -5.01 2.37 -20.13
N ALA A 248 -4.89 2.91 -18.93
CA ALA A 248 -3.85 3.86 -18.57
C ALA A 248 -2.44 3.27 -18.68
N ILE A 249 -2.22 2.05 -18.14
CA ILE A 249 -0.90 1.42 -18.23
C ILE A 249 -0.57 0.98 -19.66
N SER A 250 -1.56 0.58 -20.43
CA SER A 250 -1.36 0.27 -21.85
C SER A 250 -0.96 1.50 -22.65
N SER A 251 -1.61 2.67 -22.41
CA SER A 251 -1.24 3.93 -23.07
C SER A 251 0.18 4.41 -22.69
N SER A 252 0.69 3.99 -21.52
CA SER A 252 2.07 4.28 -21.08
C SER A 252 3.11 3.28 -21.61
N GLY A 253 2.76 2.46 -22.61
CA GLY A 253 3.67 1.52 -23.29
C GLY A 253 3.80 0.13 -22.63
N PHE A 254 3.10 -0.12 -21.51
CA PHE A 254 3.09 -1.44 -20.89
C PHE A 254 1.91 -2.28 -21.40
N PHE A 255 2.09 -2.91 -22.54
CA PHE A 255 1.06 -3.73 -23.18
C PHE A 255 0.93 -5.10 -22.51
N GLY A 256 -0.29 -5.66 -22.54
CA GLY A 256 -0.52 -7.05 -22.17
C GLY A 256 -0.01 -8.00 -23.24
N GLY A 257 1.16 -8.62 -23.00
CA GLY A 257 1.68 -9.70 -23.83
C GLY A 257 1.30 -11.09 -23.29
N LYS A 258 1.70 -12.15 -23.99
CA LYS A 258 1.47 -13.55 -23.56
C LYS A 258 2.03 -13.86 -22.17
N GLU A 259 3.14 -13.22 -21.79
CA GLU A 259 3.84 -13.42 -20.53
C GLU A 259 3.35 -12.46 -19.41
N ALA A 260 2.51 -11.48 -19.74
CA ALA A 260 2.08 -10.45 -18.78
C ALA A 260 1.36 -10.99 -17.53
N ASP A 261 0.78 -12.20 -17.61
CA ASP A 261 0.08 -12.87 -16.51
C ASP A 261 0.61 -14.26 -16.19
N SER A 262 1.77 -14.63 -16.70
CA SER A 262 2.37 -15.94 -16.50
C SER A 262 2.60 -16.29 -15.02
N ASN A 263 2.78 -15.28 -14.18
CA ASN A 263 3.10 -15.39 -12.76
C ASN A 263 1.98 -14.96 -11.80
N SER A 264 0.81 -14.53 -12.28
CA SER A 264 -0.30 -14.04 -11.43
C SER A 264 -0.82 -15.10 -10.44
N LYS A 265 -0.48 -16.36 -10.60
CA LYS A 265 -0.84 -17.45 -9.68
C LYS A 265 0.16 -17.63 -8.52
N TYR A 266 1.36 -17.04 -8.63
CA TYR A 266 2.40 -17.15 -7.60
C TYR A 266 2.33 -15.98 -6.63
N TRP A 267 1.64 -16.16 -5.51
CA TRP A 267 1.40 -15.10 -4.54
C TRP A 267 2.66 -14.52 -3.90
N THR A 268 3.76 -15.28 -3.86
CA THR A 268 5.08 -14.77 -3.44
C THR A 268 5.56 -13.64 -4.36
N ILE A 269 5.41 -13.79 -5.67
CA ILE A 269 5.77 -12.77 -6.66
C ILE A 269 4.80 -11.59 -6.57
N VAL A 270 3.49 -11.87 -6.48
CA VAL A 270 2.45 -10.83 -6.36
C VAL A 270 2.67 -9.97 -5.11
N ARG A 271 2.98 -10.58 -3.95
CA ARG A 271 3.33 -9.83 -2.72
C ARG A 271 4.60 -8.99 -2.90
N SER A 272 5.58 -9.50 -3.65
CA SER A 272 6.80 -8.73 -3.93
C SER A 272 6.53 -7.46 -4.74
N CYS A 273 5.50 -7.44 -5.59
CA CYS A 273 5.05 -6.21 -6.26
C CYS A 273 4.51 -5.17 -5.27
N ILE A 274 3.79 -5.63 -4.21
CA ILE A 274 3.32 -4.74 -3.14
C ILE A 274 4.51 -4.17 -2.36
N VAL A 275 5.47 -5.02 -2.00
CA VAL A 275 6.69 -4.58 -1.31
C VAL A 275 7.45 -3.56 -2.15
N ALA A 276 7.60 -3.80 -3.46
CA ALA A 276 8.27 -2.87 -4.36
C ALA A 276 7.62 -1.48 -4.41
N ALA A 277 6.31 -1.41 -4.26
CA ALA A 277 5.56 -0.16 -4.34
C ALA A 277 5.49 0.61 -3.02
N LEU A 278 5.51 -0.09 -1.88
CA LEU A 278 5.28 0.51 -0.56
C LEU A 278 6.57 0.69 0.24
N ALA A 279 7.58 -0.17 0.06
CA ALA A 279 8.88 0.01 0.68
C ALA A 279 9.73 1.04 -0.10
N PRO A 280 10.63 1.78 0.61
CA PRO A 280 10.94 1.70 2.02
C PRO A 280 10.08 2.60 2.93
N SER A 281 9.27 3.49 2.36
CA SER A 281 8.56 4.53 3.13
C SER A 281 7.48 3.96 4.07
N GLN A 282 6.80 2.89 3.66
CA GLN A 282 5.67 2.28 4.37
C GLN A 282 6.05 0.91 4.95
N ILE A 283 7.19 0.83 5.62
CA ILE A 283 7.69 -0.39 6.23
C ILE A 283 7.41 -0.43 7.74
N VAL A 284 7.13 -1.62 8.25
CA VAL A 284 6.86 -1.91 9.66
C VAL A 284 7.75 -3.05 10.13
N ARG A 285 8.38 -2.86 11.29
CA ARG A 285 9.10 -3.89 12.00
C ARG A 285 8.17 -4.62 12.97
N VAL A 286 8.18 -5.93 12.93
CA VAL A 286 7.49 -6.80 13.87
C VAL A 286 8.46 -7.25 14.94
N GLU A 287 8.15 -6.93 16.19
CA GLU A 287 8.88 -7.43 17.34
C GLU A 287 8.09 -8.58 17.97
N ARG A 288 8.74 -9.72 18.09
CA ARG A 288 8.19 -10.91 18.73
C ARG A 288 8.58 -10.94 20.20
N PRO A 289 7.70 -11.43 21.09
CA PRO A 289 8.12 -11.80 22.43
C PRO A 289 9.14 -12.96 22.33
N GLY A 290 9.95 -13.12 23.37
CA GLY A 290 10.85 -14.28 23.46
C GLY A 290 10.08 -15.59 23.31
N GLN A 291 10.73 -16.60 22.74
CA GLN A 291 10.14 -17.94 22.58
C GLN A 291 9.67 -18.48 23.93
N LYS A 292 8.42 -18.89 23.97
CA LYS A 292 7.81 -19.55 25.14
C LYS A 292 7.65 -21.01 24.80
N TYR A 293 8.09 -21.88 25.72
CA TYR A 293 7.92 -23.31 25.60
C TYR A 293 6.83 -23.77 26.57
N ALA A 294 5.99 -24.70 26.13
CA ALA A 294 5.08 -25.43 26.99
C ALA A 294 5.67 -26.80 27.22
N GLU A 295 5.73 -27.24 28.49
CA GLU A 295 6.07 -28.61 28.83
C GLU A 295 4.89 -29.53 28.49
N THR A 296 5.13 -30.50 27.64
CA THR A 296 4.18 -31.56 27.29
C THR A 296 4.76 -32.91 27.72
N ALA A 297 3.93 -33.95 27.73
CA ALA A 297 4.37 -35.29 28.07
C ALA A 297 5.49 -35.84 27.14
N GLU A 298 5.66 -35.22 25.96
CA GLU A 298 6.66 -35.59 24.94
C GLU A 298 7.89 -34.64 24.92
N GLY A 299 7.95 -33.66 25.83
CA GLY A 299 9.03 -32.69 25.95
C GLY A 299 8.56 -31.24 25.79
N ALA A 300 9.51 -30.30 25.76
CA ALA A 300 9.21 -28.87 25.59
C ALA A 300 8.83 -28.55 24.11
N VAL A 301 7.58 -28.19 23.89
CA VAL A 301 7.08 -27.79 22.59
C VAL A 301 6.96 -26.26 22.54
N GLU A 302 7.41 -25.63 21.44
CA GLU A 302 7.28 -24.19 21.25
C GLU A 302 5.78 -23.81 21.20
N LYS A 303 5.39 -22.90 22.10
CA LYS A 303 4.01 -22.41 22.14
C LYS A 303 3.77 -21.48 20.96
N ALA A 304 2.70 -21.75 20.20
CA ALA A 304 2.29 -20.86 19.10
C ALA A 304 2.12 -19.42 19.60
N GLY A 305 2.75 -18.47 18.90
CA GLY A 305 2.67 -17.05 19.25
C GLY A 305 1.23 -16.54 19.15
N GLU A 306 0.80 -15.76 20.14
CA GLU A 306 -0.50 -15.10 20.09
C GLU A 306 -0.37 -13.74 19.40
N ALA A 307 -1.33 -13.38 18.53
CA ALA A 307 -1.35 -12.09 17.84
C ALA A 307 -1.27 -10.87 18.78
N LYS A 308 -1.79 -11.00 20.01
CA LYS A 308 -1.75 -9.98 21.06
C LYS A 308 -0.33 -9.66 21.55
N GLU A 309 0.59 -10.60 21.42
CA GLU A 309 1.97 -10.48 21.92
C GLU A 309 2.88 -9.75 20.94
N LEU A 310 2.48 -9.66 19.67
CA LEU A 310 3.25 -8.96 18.64
C LEU A 310 3.22 -7.44 18.83
N LYS A 311 4.37 -6.84 18.61
CA LYS A 311 4.54 -5.39 18.63
C LYS A 311 4.98 -4.91 17.27
N PHE A 312 4.30 -3.87 16.77
CA PHE A 312 4.56 -3.27 15.47
C PHE A 312 5.15 -1.88 15.62
N PHE A 313 6.19 -1.57 14.85
CA PHE A 313 6.87 -0.29 14.88
C PHE A 313 7.12 0.18 13.44
N THR A 314 6.85 1.47 13.19
CA THR A 314 7.19 2.16 11.94
C THR A 314 8.19 3.29 12.24
N ARG A 315 8.81 3.83 11.21
CA ARG A 315 9.66 5.01 11.35
C ARG A 315 8.86 6.17 11.94
N GLY A 316 9.40 6.78 12.99
CA GLY A 316 8.85 7.98 13.61
C GLY A 316 9.29 9.24 12.87
N ASP A 317 8.47 10.27 12.92
CA ASP A 317 8.81 11.59 12.39
C ASP A 317 9.59 12.36 13.47
N GLU A 318 10.87 12.67 13.20
CA GLU A 318 11.72 13.42 14.14
C GLU A 318 11.25 14.87 14.35
N SER A 319 10.45 15.41 13.42
CA SER A 319 9.91 16.77 13.51
C SER A 319 8.76 16.92 14.52
N GLU A 320 8.09 15.82 14.91
CA GLU A 320 6.98 15.82 15.88
C GLU A 320 7.43 15.57 17.34
N SER A 321 8.71 15.59 17.64
CA SER A 321 9.31 15.17 18.91
C SER A 321 8.97 16.04 20.15
N SER A 322 8.04 17.01 20.05
CA SER A 322 7.82 17.97 21.15
C SER A 322 6.64 17.67 22.09
N SER A 323 5.82 16.64 21.91
CA SER A 323 4.63 16.51 22.76
C SER A 323 4.10 15.11 23.11
N THR A 324 4.68 14.01 22.65
CA THR A 324 4.17 12.67 23.03
C THR A 324 5.30 11.71 23.40
N SER A 325 5.19 11.13 24.60
CA SER A 325 6.10 10.15 25.23
C SER A 325 6.32 8.83 24.47
N THR A 326 5.85 8.72 23.22
CA THR A 326 5.89 7.51 22.41
C THR A 326 7.14 7.36 21.55
N LEU A 327 7.94 8.41 21.37
CA LEU A 327 9.11 8.49 20.48
C LEU A 327 10.46 8.19 21.16
N ASN A 328 10.49 7.70 22.41
CA ASN A 328 11.74 7.43 23.12
C ASN A 328 12.46 6.15 22.67
N ARG A 329 11.92 5.45 21.66
CA ARG A 329 12.53 4.21 21.16
C ARG A 329 13.24 4.48 19.84
N ARG A 330 14.47 3.97 19.74
CA ARG A 330 15.27 4.02 18.51
C ARG A 330 15.67 2.61 18.09
N TYR A 331 15.60 2.36 16.80
CA TYR A 331 16.15 1.17 16.17
C TYR A 331 17.18 1.62 15.11
N ASN A 332 18.42 1.19 15.26
CA ASN A 332 19.54 1.63 14.42
C ASN A 332 19.74 3.17 14.37
N GLY A 333 19.45 3.87 15.45
CA GLY A 333 19.52 5.34 15.47
C GLY A 333 18.29 6.06 14.92
N ILE A 334 17.36 5.33 14.24
CA ILE A 334 16.13 5.87 13.69
C ILE A 334 15.02 5.82 14.75
N ALA A 335 14.30 6.92 14.93
CA ALA A 335 13.15 6.97 15.83
C ALA A 335 12.05 6.01 15.36
N GLU A 336 11.44 5.28 16.30
CA GLU A 336 10.34 4.38 16.04
C GLU A 336 9.05 4.84 16.71
N GLU A 337 7.95 4.75 15.99
CA GLU A 337 6.61 4.93 16.51
C GLU A 337 5.91 3.59 16.67
N ARG A 338 5.24 3.38 17.82
CA ARG A 338 4.40 2.21 18.06
C ARG A 338 3.11 2.31 17.25
N VAL A 339 2.83 1.28 16.46
CA VAL A 339 1.60 1.17 15.67
C VAL A 339 0.85 -0.12 16.00
N PHE A 340 -0.42 -0.19 15.61
CA PHE A 340 -1.30 -1.30 15.93
C PHE A 340 -1.96 -1.82 14.65
N MET A 341 -2.16 -3.14 14.55
CA MET A 341 -2.93 -3.71 13.45
C MET A 341 -4.40 -3.32 13.59
N HIS A 342 -5.01 -2.83 12.51
CA HIS A 342 -6.42 -2.45 12.53
C HIS A 342 -7.31 -3.71 12.59
N PRO A 343 -8.40 -3.74 13.40
CA PRO A 343 -9.27 -4.91 13.53
C PRO A 343 -9.93 -5.39 12.23
N SER A 344 -10.01 -4.54 11.19
CA SER A 344 -10.53 -4.94 9.88
C SER A 344 -9.50 -5.62 8.98
N SER A 345 -8.22 -5.60 9.33
CA SER A 345 -7.17 -6.30 8.60
C SER A 345 -7.24 -7.80 8.91
N ALA A 346 -7.08 -8.65 7.91
CA ALA A 346 -6.95 -10.09 8.12
C ALA A 346 -5.67 -10.44 8.91
N ASN A 347 -4.66 -9.58 8.86
CA ASN A 347 -3.44 -9.68 9.67
C ASN A 347 -3.67 -9.47 11.18
N PHE A 348 -4.85 -8.99 11.61
CA PHE A 348 -5.14 -8.73 13.03
C PHE A 348 -5.07 -9.99 13.90
N SER A 349 -5.36 -11.15 13.34
CA SER A 349 -5.34 -12.44 14.03
C SER A 349 -4.04 -13.25 13.85
N VAL A 350 -3.09 -12.73 13.07
CA VAL A 350 -1.83 -13.43 12.77
C VAL A 350 -0.90 -13.37 13.99
N GLY A 351 -0.57 -14.51 14.55
CA GLY A 351 0.36 -14.63 15.69
C GLY A 351 1.82 -14.87 15.31
N ASN A 352 2.10 -15.21 14.06
CA ASN A 352 3.46 -15.47 13.59
C ASN A 352 3.65 -15.04 12.13
N TYR A 353 4.77 -14.40 11.84
CA TYR A 353 5.23 -14.03 10.49
C TYR A 353 6.57 -14.74 10.21
N SER A 354 6.81 -15.15 8.99
CA SER A 354 8.10 -15.73 8.57
C SER A 354 9.20 -14.67 8.51
N CYS A 355 8.83 -13.44 8.12
CA CYS A 355 9.73 -12.30 8.06
C CYS A 355 9.34 -11.25 9.13
N PRO A 356 10.30 -10.61 9.84
CA PRO A 356 10.01 -9.58 10.83
C PRO A 356 9.64 -8.22 10.20
N TRP A 357 9.37 -8.17 8.92
CA TRP A 357 9.07 -6.96 8.17
C TRP A 357 7.73 -7.09 7.45
N LEU A 358 6.90 -6.05 7.59
CA LEU A 358 5.68 -5.87 6.82
C LEU A 358 5.75 -4.54 6.07
N VAL A 359 4.96 -4.43 5.00
CA VAL A 359 4.59 -3.14 4.40
C VAL A 359 3.10 -2.90 4.61
N TYR A 360 2.69 -1.64 4.63
CA TYR A 360 1.29 -1.25 4.80
C TYR A 360 0.89 -0.19 3.78
N HIS A 361 -0.37 -0.18 3.37
CA HIS A 361 -0.85 0.85 2.45
C HIS A 361 -1.36 2.09 3.19
N GLN A 362 -2.08 1.92 4.30
CA GLN A 362 -2.67 3.03 5.02
C GLN A 362 -2.31 3.01 6.51
N LEU A 363 -1.99 4.18 7.05
CA LEU A 363 -1.87 4.42 8.48
C LEU A 363 -2.98 5.39 8.90
N VAL A 364 -3.89 4.91 9.74
CA VAL A 364 -5.04 5.68 10.22
C VAL A 364 -4.79 6.08 11.67
N ARG A 365 -4.68 7.38 11.93
CA ARG A 365 -4.53 7.92 13.28
C ARG A 365 -5.89 8.27 13.86
N THR A 366 -6.21 7.67 14.99
CA THR A 366 -7.36 8.00 15.84
C THR A 366 -6.83 8.26 17.25
N SER A 367 -7.29 7.56 18.28
CA SER A 367 -6.62 7.53 19.60
C SER A 367 -5.24 6.84 19.57
N LYS A 368 -5.02 5.99 18.55
CA LYS A 368 -3.77 5.26 18.28
C LYS A 368 -3.54 5.24 16.76
N ALA A 369 -2.32 4.94 16.35
CA ALA A 369 -1.97 4.73 14.94
C ALA A 369 -2.26 3.28 14.53
N PHE A 370 -3.14 3.08 13.56
CA PHE A 370 -3.56 1.77 13.08
C PHE A 370 -3.12 1.53 11.64
N LEU A 371 -2.51 0.36 11.41
CA LEU A 371 -2.13 -0.15 10.10
C LEU A 371 -3.32 -0.81 9.41
N ARG A 372 -3.51 -0.50 8.13
CA ARG A 372 -4.44 -1.17 7.22
C ARG A 372 -3.72 -1.66 5.99
N ASP A 373 -4.28 -2.70 5.39
CA ASP A 373 -3.78 -3.31 4.16
C ASP A 373 -2.30 -3.70 4.30
N ALA A 374 -2.00 -4.46 5.37
CA ALA A 374 -0.67 -4.94 5.66
C ALA A 374 -0.32 -6.18 4.81
N THR A 375 0.95 -6.28 4.43
CA THR A 375 1.50 -7.40 3.66
C THR A 375 2.83 -7.82 4.24
N GLU A 376 3.02 -9.12 4.46
CA GLU A 376 4.29 -9.70 4.88
C GLU A 376 5.31 -9.64 3.75
N CYS A 377 6.51 -9.13 4.06
CA CYS A 377 7.61 -9.03 3.12
C CYS A 377 8.36 -10.36 3.03
N SER A 378 8.89 -10.68 1.84
CA SER A 378 9.99 -11.63 1.75
C SER A 378 11.33 -10.90 1.85
N SER A 379 12.37 -11.58 2.34
CA SER A 379 13.71 -11.00 2.45
C SER A 379 14.26 -10.57 1.09
N TYR A 380 14.03 -11.36 0.06
CA TYR A 380 14.49 -11.04 -1.31
C TYR A 380 13.71 -9.89 -1.94
N ALA A 381 12.41 -9.76 -1.65
CA ALA A 381 11.64 -8.60 -2.09
C ALA A 381 12.16 -7.29 -1.47
N LEU A 382 12.52 -7.31 -0.18
CA LEU A 382 13.16 -6.16 0.48
C LEU A 382 14.54 -5.88 -0.10
N LEU A 383 15.35 -6.89 -0.32
CA LEU A 383 16.67 -6.74 -0.94
C LEU A 383 16.59 -6.18 -2.36
N LEU A 384 15.60 -6.57 -3.15
CA LEU A 384 15.43 -6.10 -4.52
C LEU A 384 14.82 -4.70 -4.61
N PHE A 385 13.86 -4.34 -3.73
CA PHE A 385 13.01 -3.16 -3.90
C PHE A 385 12.95 -2.23 -2.70
N GLY A 386 13.53 -2.59 -1.56
CA GLY A 386 13.34 -1.89 -0.29
C GLY A 386 14.11 -0.57 -0.13
N GLY A 387 14.67 0.03 -1.18
CA GLY A 387 15.43 1.27 -1.11
C GLY A 387 16.96 1.04 -1.12
N LYS A 388 17.75 1.98 -0.60
CA LYS A 388 19.22 1.92 -0.64
C LYS A 388 19.77 0.69 0.10
N LEU A 389 20.75 0.02 -0.50
CA LEU A 389 21.47 -1.09 0.15
C LEU A 389 22.78 -0.60 0.75
N ASP A 390 23.00 -0.94 2.01
CA ASP A 390 24.22 -0.69 2.76
C ASP A 390 24.81 -2.04 3.18
N VAL A 391 25.90 -2.46 2.55
CA VAL A 391 26.50 -3.78 2.75
C VAL A 391 27.63 -3.65 3.76
N LYS A 392 27.46 -4.21 4.95
CA LYS A 392 28.49 -4.30 5.99
C LYS A 392 29.16 -5.65 5.96
N ALA A 393 30.24 -5.73 5.20
CA ALA A 393 30.94 -6.97 4.96
C ALA A 393 31.52 -7.62 6.22
N SER A 394 31.98 -6.80 7.20
CA SER A 394 32.51 -7.27 8.49
C SER A 394 31.50 -8.00 9.35
N ASP A 395 30.21 -7.59 9.24
CA ASP A 395 29.15 -8.03 10.13
C ASP A 395 28.22 -9.06 9.48
N GLU A 396 28.51 -9.47 8.23
CA GLU A 396 27.62 -10.28 7.40
C GLU A 396 26.18 -9.76 7.38
N LEU A 397 26.07 -8.43 7.25
CA LEU A 397 24.82 -7.70 7.40
C LEU A 397 24.56 -6.83 6.17
N ILE A 398 23.34 -6.89 5.65
CA ILE A 398 22.83 -5.94 4.67
C ILE A 398 21.76 -5.10 5.34
N VAL A 399 21.92 -3.79 5.28
CA VAL A 399 20.93 -2.84 5.79
C VAL A 399 20.20 -2.21 4.62
N VAL A 400 18.90 -2.37 4.60
CA VAL A 400 18.03 -1.82 3.56
C VAL A 400 17.49 -0.48 4.05
N ASP A 401 17.79 0.57 3.31
CA ASP A 401 17.39 1.96 3.57
C ASP A 401 17.69 2.43 5.00
N GLY A 402 18.83 2.02 5.56
CA GLY A 402 19.25 2.36 6.92
C GLY A 402 18.42 1.70 8.03
N TYR A 403 17.30 1.05 7.74
CA TYR A 403 16.33 0.58 8.72
C TYR A 403 16.20 -0.95 8.79
N ALA A 404 15.90 -1.64 7.70
CA ALA A 404 15.71 -3.09 7.74
C ALA A 404 17.05 -3.82 7.69
N ARG A 405 17.34 -4.63 8.71
CA ARG A 405 18.55 -5.45 8.81
C ARG A 405 18.27 -6.88 8.36
N LEU A 406 19.11 -7.39 7.48
CA LEU A 406 19.07 -8.73 6.95
C LEU A 406 20.45 -9.37 7.08
N SER A 407 20.54 -10.52 7.72
CA SER A 407 21.80 -11.29 7.78
C SER A 407 22.06 -11.90 6.41
N ALA A 408 23.09 -11.46 5.75
CA ALA A 408 23.50 -11.97 4.44
C ALA A 408 24.96 -11.64 4.14
N ASN A 409 25.61 -12.54 3.42
CA ASN A 409 26.99 -12.32 2.97
C ASN A 409 27.07 -11.13 1.99
N ALA A 410 28.15 -10.38 2.06
CA ALA A 410 28.43 -9.23 1.19
C ALA A 410 28.33 -9.54 -0.32
N ARG A 411 28.64 -10.78 -0.72
CA ARG A 411 28.50 -11.26 -2.10
C ARG A 411 27.05 -11.21 -2.58
N ILE A 412 26.09 -11.55 -1.71
CA ILE A 412 24.65 -11.45 -2.01
C ILE A 412 24.27 -10.00 -2.26
N GLY A 413 24.76 -9.07 -1.42
CA GLY A 413 24.53 -7.64 -1.61
C GLY A 413 25.04 -7.12 -2.96
N ALA A 414 26.22 -7.54 -3.38
CA ALA A 414 26.79 -7.17 -4.68
C ALA A 414 25.98 -7.72 -5.86
N LEU A 415 25.54 -8.98 -5.80
CA LEU A 415 24.70 -9.62 -6.83
C LEU A 415 23.33 -8.93 -6.94
N ILE A 416 22.68 -8.67 -5.83
CA ILE A 416 21.38 -7.95 -5.79
C ILE A 416 21.55 -6.53 -6.34
N GLY A 417 22.64 -5.82 -5.97
CA GLY A 417 22.94 -4.50 -6.54
C GLY A 417 23.13 -4.53 -8.05
N GLY A 418 23.73 -5.61 -8.58
CA GLY A 418 23.83 -5.86 -10.01
C GLY A 418 22.46 -6.05 -10.68
N LEU A 419 21.60 -6.87 -10.09
CA LEU A 419 20.23 -7.10 -10.59
C LEU A 419 19.40 -5.81 -10.58
N ARG A 420 19.49 -5.00 -9.55
CA ARG A 420 18.78 -3.70 -9.48
C ARG A 420 19.18 -2.78 -10.64
N ARG A 421 20.48 -2.61 -10.88
CA ARG A 421 20.96 -1.80 -12.01
C ARG A 421 20.44 -2.31 -13.36
N LYS A 422 20.37 -3.64 -13.54
CA LYS A 422 19.81 -4.22 -14.76
C LYS A 422 18.31 -3.90 -14.94
N VAL A 423 17.54 -3.87 -13.86
CA VAL A 423 16.12 -3.42 -13.92
C VAL A 423 16.03 -1.95 -14.33
N ASP A 424 16.88 -1.09 -13.78
CA ASP A 424 16.93 0.33 -14.15
C ASP A 424 17.31 0.53 -15.61
N ASP A 425 18.31 -0.25 -16.12
CA ASP A 425 18.69 -0.27 -17.55
C ASP A 425 17.51 -0.69 -18.44
N LEU A 426 16.77 -1.75 -18.05
CA LEU A 426 15.60 -2.22 -18.78
C LEU A 426 14.49 -1.18 -18.83
N LEU A 427 14.22 -0.50 -17.72
CA LEU A 427 13.25 0.60 -17.67
C LEU A 427 13.69 1.78 -18.52
N SER A 428 14.98 2.13 -18.52
CA SER A 428 15.55 3.17 -19.40
C SER A 428 15.35 2.83 -20.86
N ASN A 429 15.66 1.60 -21.25
CA ASN A 429 15.48 1.14 -22.63
C ASN A 429 14.00 1.18 -23.05
N LYS A 430 13.09 0.88 -22.13
CA LYS A 430 11.65 0.96 -22.39
C LYS A 430 11.13 2.39 -22.55
N VAL A 431 11.76 3.37 -21.92
CA VAL A 431 11.45 4.79 -22.17
C VAL A 431 11.83 5.15 -23.60
N ALA A 432 12.99 4.66 -24.09
CA ALA A 432 13.45 4.90 -25.45
C ALA A 432 12.64 4.11 -26.49
N ASP A 433 12.29 2.86 -26.19
CA ASP A 433 11.47 2.00 -27.04
C ASP A 433 10.29 1.39 -26.26
N PRO A 434 9.11 2.01 -26.33
CA PRO A 434 7.91 1.51 -25.65
C PRO A 434 7.45 0.11 -26.10
N SER A 435 7.90 -0.38 -27.27
CA SER A 435 7.54 -1.70 -27.78
C SER A 435 8.36 -2.84 -27.16
N LEU A 436 9.46 -2.52 -26.45
CA LEU A 436 10.37 -3.50 -25.87
C LEU A 436 9.63 -4.40 -24.85
N ASP A 437 9.69 -5.72 -25.05
CA ASP A 437 9.17 -6.70 -24.09
C ASP A 437 10.21 -6.97 -22.98
N ILE A 438 10.00 -6.35 -21.82
CA ILE A 438 10.88 -6.50 -20.67
C ILE A 438 10.54 -7.77 -19.87
N ALA A 439 9.26 -8.16 -19.79
CA ALA A 439 8.81 -9.29 -18.97
C ALA A 439 9.47 -10.61 -19.41
N GLY A 440 9.74 -10.75 -20.71
CA GLY A 440 10.44 -11.88 -21.31
C GLY A 440 11.97 -11.87 -21.17
N SER A 441 12.57 -10.80 -20.62
CA SER A 441 14.03 -10.68 -20.50
C SER A 441 14.65 -11.72 -19.55
N THR A 442 15.92 -12.06 -19.77
CA THR A 442 16.66 -13.01 -18.93
C THR A 442 16.77 -12.51 -17.49
N GLU A 443 17.02 -11.22 -17.31
CA GLU A 443 17.15 -10.57 -16.01
C GLU A 443 15.85 -10.68 -15.21
N MET A 444 14.70 -10.42 -15.84
CA MET A 444 13.41 -10.56 -15.18
C MET A 444 13.08 -12.01 -14.83
N LYS A 445 13.44 -12.97 -15.70
CA LYS A 445 13.29 -14.40 -15.40
C LYS A 445 14.11 -14.83 -14.18
N ILE A 446 15.32 -14.33 -14.01
CA ILE A 446 16.17 -14.57 -12.83
C ILE A 446 15.50 -13.99 -11.57
N ILE A 447 15.04 -12.73 -11.62
CA ILE A 447 14.38 -12.07 -10.49
C ILE A 447 13.10 -12.83 -10.10
N VAL A 448 12.28 -13.19 -11.08
CA VAL A 448 11.05 -13.96 -10.86
C VAL A 448 11.36 -15.32 -10.24
N SER A 449 12.39 -16.04 -10.71
CA SER A 449 12.80 -17.31 -10.14
C SER A 449 13.26 -17.17 -8.69
N LEU A 450 14.05 -16.13 -8.38
CA LEU A 450 14.50 -15.82 -7.03
C LEU A 450 13.36 -15.55 -6.07
N LEU A 451 12.38 -14.75 -6.50
CA LEU A 451 11.21 -14.40 -5.69
C LEU A 451 10.21 -15.56 -5.53
N LYS A 452 10.13 -16.45 -6.53
CA LYS A 452 9.24 -17.61 -6.51
C LYS A 452 9.64 -18.62 -5.44
N THR A 453 10.93 -18.83 -5.28
CA THR A 453 11.50 -19.79 -4.33
C THR A 453 11.88 -19.16 -2.99
N ASP A 454 11.73 -17.83 -2.85
CA ASP A 454 12.25 -17.02 -1.74
C ASP A 454 13.73 -17.31 -1.44
N GLY A 455 14.50 -17.55 -2.50
CA GLY A 455 15.93 -17.87 -2.46
C GLY A 455 16.28 -19.31 -2.07
N LEU A 456 15.28 -20.13 -1.78
CA LEU A 456 15.47 -21.56 -1.60
C LEU A 456 15.54 -22.19 -3.00
N GLY A 457 16.77 -22.41 -3.51
CA GLY A 457 16.96 -23.13 -4.75
C GLY A 457 16.47 -24.57 -4.61
N HIS A 458 15.54 -24.96 -5.46
CA HIS A 458 15.20 -26.36 -5.75
C HIS A 458 15.74 -26.74 -7.10
#